data_4d6f76a87b523b394487fb0f664457e6
#
_entry.id   4d6f76a87b523b394487fb0f664457e6
#
_cell.length_a   1.000
_cell.length_b   1.000
_cell.length_c   1.000
_cell.angle_alpha   90.00
_cell.angle_beta   90.00
_cell.angle_gamma   90.00
#
_symmetry.space_group_name_H-M   'P 1'
#
loop_
_entity.id
_entity.type
_entity.pdbx_description
1 polymer ?
#
loop_
_entity_poly.entity_id
_entity_poly.type
_entity_poly.pdbx_seq_one_letter_code
_entity_poly.pdbx_strand_id
1 'polypeptide(L)'
;MAAVRQARQVAEAVAQGDLAVAVHTDRPDEIGDLQRALGQMTRQLGASLQTVQQVAQHIAGASAEIASGNQDLSGRTEQTASSLQQASSSLVQLTGGVRQTADAASEASSLASSAAGVARRGGEVVGQVVATMDEINSASRRIGDIIGTIDGIAFQTNILALNAAVEAARAGEQGRGFAVVAGEVRSLARRSAEAAREIKSLIGASVDKVDAGTRLVQEAGGTMGEIVASVQR
;
A
#
# COMPACT_ATOMS: atom_id res chain seq x y z
N MET A 1 -53.01 59.11 79.33
CA MET A 1 -53.14 57.59 79.56
C MET A 1 -53.44 56.84 78.26
N ALA A 2 -54.37 57.23 77.42
CA ALA A 2 -54.79 56.48 76.17
C ALA A 2 -53.58 56.46 75.15
N ALA A 3 -52.88 57.52 74.88
CA ALA A 3 -51.81 57.57 73.87
C ALA A 3 -50.58 56.76 74.25
N VAL A 4 -50.23 56.63 75.54
CA VAL A 4 -49.15 55.73 75.99
C VAL A 4 -49.56 54.24 75.86
N ARG A 5 -50.85 53.91 76.08
CA ARG A 5 -51.36 52.54 75.83
C ARG A 5 -51.30 52.18 74.31
N GLN A 6 -51.60 53.13 73.43
CA GLN A 6 -51.50 52.91 71.96
C GLN A 6 -50.05 52.71 71.54
N ALA A 7 -49.08 53.55 72.02
CA ALA A 7 -47.67 53.32 71.73
C ALA A 7 -47.18 51.94 72.19
N ARG A 8 -47.61 51.47 73.41
CA ARG A 8 -47.31 50.15 73.89
C ARG A 8 -47.91 49.04 72.99
N GLN A 9 -49.16 49.16 72.59
CA GLN A 9 -49.80 48.17 71.68
C GLN A 9 -49.06 48.05 70.35
N VAL A 10 -48.62 49.14 69.77
CA VAL A 10 -47.80 49.12 68.54
C VAL A 10 -46.47 48.39 68.79
N ALA A 11 -45.77 48.70 69.85
CA ALA A 11 -44.51 48.06 70.19
C ALA A 11 -44.69 46.54 70.46
N GLU A 12 -45.80 46.12 71.10
CA GLU A 12 -46.16 44.75 71.33
C GLU A 12 -46.49 44.00 70.02
N ALA A 13 -47.25 44.65 69.13
CA ALA A 13 -47.53 44.06 67.79
C ALA A 13 -46.28 43.88 66.96
N VAL A 14 -45.37 44.86 66.92
CA VAL A 14 -44.08 44.77 66.23
C VAL A 14 -43.21 43.64 66.83
N ALA A 15 -43.18 43.53 68.17
CA ALA A 15 -42.47 42.42 68.84
C ALA A 15 -43.01 41.03 68.53
N GLN A 16 -44.32 40.94 68.18
CA GLN A 16 -44.96 39.71 67.73
C GLN A 16 -44.83 39.47 66.19
N GLY A 17 -44.13 40.36 65.48
CA GLY A 17 -43.93 40.25 64.03
C GLY A 17 -45.02 40.89 63.17
N ASP A 18 -46.03 41.57 63.77
CA ASP A 18 -47.01 42.28 63.00
C ASP A 18 -46.52 43.71 62.68
N LEU A 19 -46.06 43.88 61.46
CA LEU A 19 -45.58 45.13 60.90
C LEU A 19 -46.64 45.86 60.07
N ALA A 20 -47.83 45.34 59.96
CA ALA A 20 -48.97 45.96 59.24
C ALA A 20 -49.65 47.05 60.09
N VAL A 21 -49.29 47.20 61.35
CA VAL A 21 -49.88 48.18 62.25
C VAL A 21 -49.61 49.60 61.81
N ALA A 22 -50.68 50.32 61.42
CA ALA A 22 -50.61 51.72 61.08
C ALA A 22 -50.57 52.58 62.32
N VAL A 23 -49.54 53.36 62.45
CA VAL A 23 -49.41 54.35 63.54
C VAL A 23 -49.73 55.72 62.98
N HIS A 24 -50.93 56.29 63.42
CA HIS A 24 -51.32 57.65 63.11
C HIS A 24 -51.42 58.48 64.37
N THR A 25 -50.83 59.67 64.37
CA THR A 25 -50.94 60.59 65.50
C THR A 25 -50.77 62.03 64.98
N ASP A 26 -51.69 62.93 65.41
CA ASP A 26 -51.67 64.38 65.16
C ASP A 26 -51.25 65.14 66.40
N ARG A 27 -50.67 64.48 67.38
CA ARG A 27 -50.22 65.04 68.65
C ARG A 27 -48.93 65.88 68.44
N PRO A 28 -48.87 67.11 68.99
CA PRO A 28 -47.66 67.92 68.92
C PRO A 28 -46.70 67.78 70.13
N ASP A 29 -46.96 66.78 70.98
CA ASP A 29 -46.21 66.58 72.21
C ASP A 29 -45.20 65.38 72.07
N GLU A 30 -44.38 65.15 73.06
CA GLU A 30 -43.33 64.10 73.12
C GLU A 30 -43.92 62.69 72.88
N ILE A 31 -45.16 62.46 73.20
CA ILE A 31 -45.84 61.19 72.94
C ILE A 31 -46.17 61.05 71.48
N GLY A 32 -46.54 62.15 70.81
CA GLY A 32 -46.69 62.20 69.35
C GLY A 32 -45.40 61.93 68.63
N ASP A 33 -44.27 62.45 69.10
CA ASP A 33 -42.94 62.14 68.51
C ASP A 33 -42.58 60.71 68.66
N LEU A 34 -42.82 60.09 69.82
CA LEU A 34 -42.62 58.64 70.06
C LEU A 34 -43.46 57.83 69.12
N GLN A 35 -44.72 58.16 68.91
CA GLN A 35 -45.62 57.41 67.96
C GLN A 35 -45.13 57.56 66.52
N ARG A 36 -44.69 58.73 66.07
CA ARG A 36 -44.10 58.92 64.72
C ARG A 36 -42.81 58.10 64.56
N ALA A 37 -41.93 58.07 65.53
CA ALA A 37 -40.71 57.28 65.51
C ALA A 37 -41.02 55.77 65.45
N LEU A 38 -41.94 55.25 66.24
CA LEU A 38 -42.41 53.87 66.17
C LEU A 38 -42.99 53.53 64.79
N GLY A 39 -43.82 54.40 64.18
CA GLY A 39 -44.39 54.17 62.85
C GLY A 39 -43.29 54.19 61.76
N GLN A 40 -42.26 55.03 61.87
CA GLN A 40 -41.13 55.02 60.96
C GLN A 40 -40.33 53.74 61.09
N MET A 41 -40.02 53.28 62.34
CA MET A 41 -39.34 52.03 62.59
C MET A 41 -40.08 50.83 62.00
N THR A 42 -41.40 50.76 62.21
CA THR A 42 -42.26 49.68 61.66
C THR A 42 -42.21 49.61 60.11
N ARG A 43 -42.31 50.77 59.43
CA ARG A 43 -42.22 50.88 57.97
C ARG A 43 -40.84 50.43 57.49
N GLN A 44 -39.76 50.84 58.17
CA GLN A 44 -38.40 50.54 57.78
C GLN A 44 -38.09 49.05 57.97
N LEU A 45 -38.54 48.42 59.06
CA LEU A 45 -38.47 46.98 59.29
C LEU A 45 -39.24 46.22 58.21
N GLY A 46 -40.46 46.64 57.85
CA GLY A 46 -41.29 46.05 56.82
C GLY A 46 -40.59 46.08 55.45
N ALA A 47 -40.01 47.23 55.06
CA ALA A 47 -39.24 47.38 53.81
C ALA A 47 -37.99 46.46 53.80
N SER A 48 -37.30 46.40 54.92
CA SER A 48 -36.11 45.51 55.06
C SER A 48 -36.46 44.05 54.91
N LEU A 49 -37.54 43.60 55.55
CA LEU A 49 -38.06 42.23 55.43
C LEU A 49 -38.51 41.86 54.02
N GLN A 50 -39.20 42.79 53.33
CA GLN A 50 -39.56 42.60 51.93
C GLN A 50 -38.33 42.39 51.03
N THR A 51 -37.28 43.19 51.26
CA THR A 51 -36.02 43.05 50.52
C THR A 51 -35.37 41.71 50.80
N VAL A 52 -35.28 41.29 52.06
CA VAL A 52 -34.74 39.98 52.46
C VAL A 52 -35.55 38.82 51.80
N GLN A 53 -36.87 38.93 51.75
CA GLN A 53 -37.73 37.95 51.17
C GLN A 53 -37.54 37.84 49.64
N GLN A 54 -37.37 38.97 48.95
CA GLN A 54 -37.05 39.04 47.52
C GLN A 54 -35.69 38.35 47.25
N VAL A 55 -34.65 38.74 48.02
CA VAL A 55 -33.30 38.14 47.87
C VAL A 55 -33.33 36.62 48.11
N ALA A 56 -34.08 36.17 49.14
CA ALA A 56 -34.20 34.71 49.41
C ALA A 56 -34.89 33.97 48.26
N GLN A 57 -35.91 34.58 47.61
CA GLN A 57 -36.54 34.01 46.43
C GLN A 57 -35.59 33.97 45.24
N HIS A 58 -34.79 35.02 45.02
CA HIS A 58 -33.75 35.01 43.96
C HIS A 58 -32.70 33.95 44.19
N ILE A 59 -32.21 33.76 45.44
CA ILE A 59 -31.27 32.74 45.78
C ILE A 59 -31.87 31.33 45.54
N ALA A 60 -33.12 31.12 45.96
CA ALA A 60 -33.78 29.84 45.72
C ALA A 60 -33.90 29.51 44.22
N GLY A 61 -34.27 30.49 43.38
CA GLY A 61 -34.33 30.34 41.92
C GLY A 61 -32.97 30.05 41.32
N ALA A 62 -31.94 30.81 41.66
CA ALA A 62 -30.59 30.59 41.20
C ALA A 62 -30.01 29.21 41.62
N SER A 63 -30.34 28.75 42.83
CA SER A 63 -29.97 27.40 43.32
C SER A 63 -30.62 26.30 42.54
N ALA A 64 -31.91 26.47 42.14
CA ALA A 64 -32.59 25.50 41.29
C ALA A 64 -31.98 25.42 39.87
N GLU A 65 -31.63 26.58 39.30
CA GLU A 65 -30.92 26.64 37.99
C GLU A 65 -29.57 25.96 38.03
N ILE A 66 -28.76 26.21 39.10
CA ILE A 66 -27.46 25.54 39.31
C ILE A 66 -27.64 24.02 39.45
N ALA A 67 -28.67 23.57 40.19
CA ALA A 67 -28.94 22.13 40.32
C ALA A 67 -29.29 21.49 38.97
N SER A 68 -30.12 22.13 38.15
CA SER A 68 -30.47 21.69 36.80
C SER A 68 -29.24 21.69 35.88
N GLY A 69 -28.43 22.75 35.89
CA GLY A 69 -27.21 22.84 35.12
C GLY A 69 -26.15 21.78 35.49
N ASN A 70 -26.04 21.46 36.78
CA ASN A 70 -25.17 20.38 37.27
C ASN A 70 -25.65 19.01 36.77
N GLN A 71 -26.95 18.78 36.68
CA GLN A 71 -27.51 17.53 36.17
C GLN A 71 -27.21 17.35 34.67
N ASP A 72 -27.38 18.43 33.87
CA ASP A 72 -27.00 18.44 32.44
C ASP A 72 -25.49 18.21 32.28
N LEU A 73 -24.67 18.91 33.07
CA LEU A 73 -23.21 18.72 33.02
C LEU A 73 -22.79 17.28 33.37
N SER A 74 -23.44 16.66 34.35
CA SER A 74 -23.19 15.26 34.70
C SER A 74 -23.50 14.34 33.53
N GLY A 75 -24.65 14.50 32.89
CA GLY A 75 -25.04 13.69 31.71
C GLY A 75 -24.07 13.86 30.54
N ARG A 76 -23.66 15.10 30.26
CA ARG A 76 -22.65 15.39 29.22
C ARG A 76 -21.30 14.79 29.53
N THR A 77 -20.90 14.80 30.81
CA THR A 77 -19.63 14.19 31.27
C THR A 77 -19.63 12.68 31.07
N GLU A 78 -20.73 12.01 31.41
CA GLU A 78 -20.91 10.56 31.20
C GLU A 78 -20.86 10.21 29.70
N GLN A 79 -21.54 11.00 28.86
CA GLN A 79 -21.53 10.81 27.41
C GLN A 79 -20.13 11.03 26.82
N THR A 80 -19.42 12.05 27.30
CA THR A 80 -18.02 12.30 26.87
C THR A 80 -17.10 11.16 27.30
N ALA A 81 -17.24 10.63 28.52
CA ALA A 81 -16.47 9.49 28.99
C ALA A 81 -16.72 8.24 28.14
N SER A 82 -18.00 7.96 27.78
CA SER A 82 -18.34 6.87 26.86
C SER A 82 -17.70 7.04 25.48
N SER A 83 -17.77 8.26 24.91
CA SER A 83 -17.16 8.57 23.62
C SER A 83 -15.63 8.42 23.65
N LEU A 84 -14.98 8.83 24.73
CA LEU A 84 -13.53 8.64 24.93
C LEU A 84 -13.17 7.15 25.03
N GLN A 85 -13.97 6.35 25.71
CA GLN A 85 -13.76 4.90 25.78
C GLN A 85 -13.85 4.25 24.40
N GLN A 86 -14.83 4.64 23.60
CA GLN A 86 -14.99 4.16 22.23
C GLN A 86 -13.82 4.60 21.33
N ALA A 87 -13.39 5.87 21.42
CA ALA A 87 -12.24 6.38 20.70
C ALA A 87 -10.95 5.65 21.09
N SER A 88 -10.74 5.38 22.40
CA SER A 88 -9.61 4.60 22.89
C SER A 88 -9.60 3.19 22.31
N SER A 89 -10.74 2.50 22.30
CA SER A 89 -10.86 1.17 21.69
C SER A 89 -10.52 1.19 20.18
N SER A 90 -11.04 2.20 19.45
CA SER A 90 -10.73 2.39 18.03
C SER A 90 -9.24 2.64 17.77
N LEU A 91 -8.57 3.42 18.63
CA LEU A 91 -7.12 3.66 18.56
C LEU A 91 -6.31 2.38 18.78
N VAL A 92 -6.72 1.51 19.70
CA VAL A 92 -6.08 0.19 19.90
C VAL A 92 -6.23 -0.67 18.65
N GLN A 93 -7.40 -0.72 18.03
CA GLN A 93 -7.63 -1.47 16.79
C GLN A 93 -6.82 -0.89 15.62
N LEU A 94 -6.76 0.44 15.47
CA LEU A 94 -5.94 1.11 14.47
C LEU A 94 -4.45 0.80 14.66
N THR A 95 -3.97 0.83 15.89
CA THR A 95 -2.56 0.51 16.19
C THR A 95 -2.23 -0.94 15.83
N GLY A 96 -3.15 -1.87 16.10
CA GLY A 96 -3.05 -3.27 15.66
C GLY A 96 -3.01 -3.41 14.14
N GLY A 97 -3.92 -2.71 13.44
CA GLY A 97 -3.96 -2.69 11.96
C GLY A 97 -2.69 -2.09 11.33
N VAL A 98 -2.16 -1.00 11.91
CA VAL A 98 -0.89 -0.40 11.45
C VAL A 98 0.28 -1.37 11.61
N ARG A 99 0.36 -2.08 12.75
CA ARG A 99 1.38 -3.12 12.96
C ARG A 99 1.27 -4.23 11.92
N GLN A 100 0.08 -4.78 11.73
CA GLN A 100 -0.14 -5.83 10.74
C GLN A 100 0.23 -5.37 9.31
N THR A 101 -0.08 -4.12 8.96
CA THR A 101 0.30 -3.54 7.66
C THR A 101 1.82 -3.39 7.53
N ALA A 102 2.51 -2.99 8.61
CA ALA A 102 3.97 -2.89 8.62
C ALA A 102 4.64 -4.26 8.46
N ASP A 103 4.13 -5.30 9.14
CA ASP A 103 4.62 -6.66 9.02
C ASP A 103 4.41 -7.22 7.60
N ALA A 104 3.22 -7.02 7.02
CA ALA A 104 2.92 -7.41 5.64
C ALA A 104 3.79 -6.68 4.61
N ALA A 105 4.07 -5.38 4.81
CA ALA A 105 4.98 -4.61 3.96
C ALA A 105 6.43 -5.14 4.04
N SER A 106 6.88 -5.53 5.23
CA SER A 106 8.20 -6.13 5.43
C SER A 106 8.31 -7.49 4.73
N GLU A 107 7.28 -8.34 4.83
CA GLU A 107 7.21 -9.62 4.14
C GLU A 107 7.19 -9.45 2.61
N ALA A 108 6.38 -8.50 2.10
CA ALA A 108 6.35 -8.16 0.68
C ALA A 108 7.70 -7.69 0.15
N SER A 109 8.42 -6.85 0.91
CA SER A 109 9.77 -6.39 0.58
C SER A 109 10.78 -7.54 0.51
N SER A 110 10.71 -8.49 1.46
CA SER A 110 11.55 -9.69 1.45
C SER A 110 11.27 -10.57 0.24
N LEU A 111 9.98 -10.79 -0.07
CA LEU A 111 9.56 -11.58 -1.24
C LEU A 111 10.00 -10.93 -2.55
N ALA A 112 9.85 -9.61 -2.66
CA ALA A 112 10.31 -8.84 -3.81
C ALA A 112 11.84 -8.96 -4.01
N SER A 113 12.62 -8.83 -2.92
CA SER A 113 14.08 -9.01 -2.94
C SER A 113 14.47 -10.43 -3.39
N SER A 114 13.76 -11.45 -2.89
CA SER A 114 13.96 -12.85 -3.30
C SER A 114 13.66 -13.05 -4.79
N ALA A 115 12.55 -12.50 -5.29
CA ALA A 115 12.16 -12.56 -6.70
C ALA A 115 13.21 -11.89 -7.61
N ALA A 116 13.72 -10.72 -7.22
CA ALA A 116 14.82 -10.06 -7.94
C ALA A 116 16.09 -10.94 -7.98
N GLY A 117 16.41 -11.61 -6.87
CA GLY A 117 17.54 -12.56 -6.80
C GLY A 117 17.35 -13.75 -7.74
N VAL A 118 16.13 -14.29 -7.82
CA VAL A 118 15.82 -15.40 -8.77
C VAL A 118 15.93 -14.92 -10.22
N ALA A 119 15.35 -13.74 -10.54
CA ALA A 119 15.41 -13.18 -11.89
C ALA A 119 16.86 -12.88 -12.33
N ARG A 120 17.70 -12.39 -11.43
CA ARG A 120 19.13 -12.17 -11.73
C ARG A 120 19.85 -13.48 -12.06
N ARG A 121 19.69 -14.52 -11.23
CA ARG A 121 20.25 -15.84 -11.52
C ARG A 121 19.72 -16.42 -12.83
N GLY A 122 18.43 -16.24 -13.12
CA GLY A 122 17.82 -16.58 -14.41
C GLY A 122 18.53 -15.88 -15.57
N GLY A 123 18.80 -14.58 -15.46
CA GLY A 123 19.56 -13.80 -16.44
C GLY A 123 20.99 -14.32 -16.65
N GLU A 124 21.68 -14.71 -15.59
CA GLU A 124 23.01 -15.34 -15.68
C GLU A 124 22.99 -16.65 -16.48
N VAL A 125 22.01 -17.52 -16.20
CA VAL A 125 21.83 -18.78 -16.94
C VAL A 125 21.49 -18.50 -18.41
N VAL A 126 20.63 -17.53 -18.70
CA VAL A 126 20.31 -17.09 -20.05
C VAL A 126 21.58 -16.65 -20.78
N GLY A 127 22.43 -15.85 -20.11
CA GLY A 127 23.73 -15.45 -20.68
C GLY A 127 24.63 -16.62 -21.04
N GLN A 128 24.69 -17.66 -20.21
CA GLN A 128 25.44 -18.90 -20.51
C GLN A 128 24.86 -19.64 -21.70
N VAL A 129 23.51 -19.70 -21.82
CA VAL A 129 22.85 -20.32 -22.97
C VAL A 129 23.18 -19.58 -24.27
N VAL A 130 23.16 -18.23 -24.26
CA VAL A 130 23.57 -17.42 -25.43
C VAL A 130 25.00 -17.74 -25.86
N ALA A 131 25.95 -17.76 -24.90
CA ALA A 131 27.33 -18.10 -25.20
C ALA A 131 27.49 -19.51 -25.83
N THR A 132 26.74 -20.49 -25.28
CA THR A 132 26.72 -21.84 -25.84
C THR A 132 26.13 -21.89 -27.26
N MET A 133 25.09 -21.12 -27.54
CA MET A 133 24.49 -21.01 -28.87
C MET A 133 25.46 -20.39 -29.88
N ASP A 134 26.25 -19.40 -29.46
CA ASP A 134 27.31 -18.82 -30.32
C ASP A 134 28.41 -19.81 -30.63
N GLU A 135 28.80 -20.66 -29.67
CA GLU A 135 29.76 -21.74 -29.91
C GLU A 135 29.20 -22.78 -30.89
N ILE A 136 27.93 -23.17 -30.74
CA ILE A 136 27.26 -24.12 -31.65
C ILE A 136 27.18 -23.53 -33.06
N ASN A 137 26.85 -22.23 -33.19
CA ASN A 137 26.78 -21.54 -34.46
C ASN A 137 28.17 -21.55 -35.16
N SER A 138 29.21 -21.20 -34.42
CA SER A 138 30.61 -21.21 -34.90
C SER A 138 31.06 -22.62 -35.33
N ALA A 139 30.75 -23.65 -34.54
CA ALA A 139 31.02 -25.04 -34.88
C ALA A 139 30.27 -25.50 -36.15
N SER A 140 28.98 -25.12 -36.24
CA SER A 140 28.13 -25.48 -37.40
C SER A 140 28.67 -24.84 -38.69
N ARG A 141 29.10 -23.59 -38.65
CA ARG A 141 29.73 -22.93 -39.82
C ARG A 141 30.99 -23.65 -40.22
N ARG A 142 31.88 -24.04 -39.28
CA ARG A 142 33.08 -24.80 -39.57
C ARG A 142 32.79 -26.17 -40.19
N ILE A 143 31.71 -26.88 -39.72
CA ILE A 143 31.26 -28.11 -40.36
C ILE A 143 30.78 -27.81 -41.79
N GLY A 144 30.09 -26.75 -42.04
CA GLY A 144 29.66 -26.31 -43.38
C GLY A 144 30.85 -26.15 -44.32
N ASP A 145 31.94 -25.54 -43.86
CA ASP A 145 33.17 -25.37 -44.64
C ASP A 145 33.86 -26.70 -44.96
N ILE A 146 33.93 -27.61 -43.96
CA ILE A 146 34.46 -28.95 -44.14
C ILE A 146 33.64 -29.71 -45.18
N ILE A 147 32.32 -29.66 -45.10
CA ILE A 147 31.41 -30.33 -46.05
C ILE A 147 31.61 -29.74 -47.46
N GLY A 148 31.79 -28.39 -47.54
CA GLY A 148 32.15 -27.75 -48.81
C GLY A 148 33.46 -28.30 -49.44
N THR A 149 34.46 -28.52 -48.60
CA THR A 149 35.72 -29.17 -49.02
C THR A 149 35.53 -30.61 -49.45
N ILE A 150 34.66 -31.40 -48.72
CA ILE A 150 34.36 -32.78 -49.12
C ILE A 150 33.63 -32.85 -50.48
N ASP A 151 32.67 -31.94 -50.72
CA ASP A 151 32.00 -31.85 -52.03
C ASP A 151 33.02 -31.51 -53.17
N GLY A 152 33.96 -30.61 -52.87
CA GLY A 152 35.08 -30.32 -53.78
C GLY A 152 35.97 -31.53 -54.08
N ILE A 153 36.37 -32.33 -53.01
CA ILE A 153 37.12 -33.56 -53.16
C ILE A 153 36.35 -34.59 -53.97
N ALA A 154 35.04 -34.77 -53.72
CA ALA A 154 34.18 -35.65 -54.45
C ALA A 154 34.11 -35.25 -55.95
N PHE A 155 33.99 -33.97 -56.24
CA PHE A 155 34.05 -33.48 -57.61
C PHE A 155 35.38 -33.78 -58.29
N GLN A 156 36.53 -33.51 -57.61
CA GLN A 156 37.86 -33.81 -58.16
C GLN A 156 38.03 -35.32 -58.42
N THR A 157 37.55 -36.18 -57.46
CA THR A 157 37.61 -37.62 -57.58
C THR A 157 36.76 -38.09 -58.75
N ASN A 158 35.56 -37.50 -58.97
CA ASN A 158 34.74 -37.83 -60.15
C ASN A 158 35.44 -37.47 -61.48
N ILE A 159 36.17 -36.36 -61.55
CA ILE A 159 36.96 -35.98 -62.72
C ILE A 159 38.13 -36.93 -62.93
N LEU A 160 38.85 -37.25 -61.87
CA LEU A 160 39.97 -38.25 -61.93
C LEU A 160 39.48 -39.62 -62.41
N ALA A 161 38.35 -40.08 -61.87
CA ALA A 161 37.75 -41.35 -62.31
C ALA A 161 37.31 -41.33 -63.78
N LEU A 162 36.76 -40.17 -64.24
CA LEU A 162 36.40 -40.00 -65.63
C LEU A 162 37.65 -40.10 -66.54
N ASN A 163 38.73 -39.40 -66.19
CA ASN A 163 39.99 -39.44 -66.93
C ASN A 163 40.57 -40.89 -66.98
N ALA A 164 40.52 -41.59 -65.82
CA ALA A 164 40.96 -42.99 -65.78
C ALA A 164 40.07 -43.90 -66.64
N ALA A 165 38.76 -43.70 -66.70
CA ALA A 165 37.87 -44.46 -67.56
C ALA A 165 38.13 -44.20 -69.02
N VAL A 166 38.45 -42.98 -69.42
CA VAL A 166 38.82 -42.62 -70.81
C VAL A 166 40.15 -43.29 -71.21
N GLU A 167 41.15 -43.28 -70.33
CA GLU A 167 42.46 -43.91 -70.64
C GLU A 167 42.35 -45.44 -70.65
N ALA A 168 41.51 -46.02 -69.76
CA ALA A 168 41.21 -47.43 -69.80
C ALA A 168 40.51 -47.85 -71.12
N ALA A 169 39.58 -47.06 -71.65
CA ALA A 169 38.99 -47.25 -72.94
C ALA A 169 39.98 -47.18 -74.09
N ARG A 170 40.97 -46.30 -73.97
CA ARG A 170 42.08 -46.10 -74.93
C ARG A 170 43.01 -47.29 -75.00
N ALA A 171 43.18 -48.04 -73.85
CA ALA A 171 44.01 -49.25 -73.78
C ALA A 171 43.32 -50.49 -74.33
N GLY A 172 42.07 -50.43 -74.82
CA GLY A 172 41.34 -51.50 -75.42
C GLY A 172 41.10 -52.65 -74.44
N GLU A 173 41.26 -53.90 -74.90
CA GLU A 173 41.04 -55.14 -74.10
C GLU A 173 41.93 -55.17 -72.82
N GLN A 174 43.09 -54.62 -72.83
CA GLN A 174 43.98 -54.55 -71.66
C GLN A 174 43.48 -53.62 -70.56
N GLY A 175 42.63 -52.63 -70.93
CA GLY A 175 42.09 -51.66 -70.01
C GLY A 175 40.77 -52.02 -69.34
N ARG A 176 40.11 -53.15 -69.67
CA ARG A 176 38.78 -53.53 -69.20
C ARG A 176 38.65 -53.58 -67.66
N GLY A 177 39.59 -54.14 -66.95
CA GLY A 177 39.59 -54.17 -65.50
C GLY A 177 39.69 -52.77 -64.86
N PHE A 178 40.52 -51.92 -65.44
CA PHE A 178 40.65 -50.51 -65.01
C PHE A 178 39.36 -49.68 -65.30
N ALA A 179 38.68 -49.95 -66.39
CA ALA A 179 37.44 -49.27 -66.73
C ALA A 179 36.33 -49.59 -65.70
N VAL A 180 36.23 -50.84 -65.19
CA VAL A 180 35.25 -51.22 -64.14
C VAL A 180 35.56 -50.47 -62.83
N VAL A 181 36.85 -50.46 -62.41
CA VAL A 181 37.27 -49.74 -61.16
C VAL A 181 36.99 -48.23 -61.32
N ALA A 182 37.34 -47.66 -62.44
CA ALA A 182 37.08 -46.22 -62.71
C ALA A 182 35.59 -45.92 -62.64
N GLY A 183 34.74 -46.81 -63.18
CA GLY A 183 33.29 -46.67 -63.07
C GLY A 183 32.81 -46.73 -61.62
N GLU A 184 33.32 -47.61 -60.80
CA GLU A 184 32.93 -47.73 -59.38
C GLU A 184 33.42 -46.51 -58.58
N VAL A 185 34.64 -46.04 -58.78
CA VAL A 185 35.17 -44.82 -58.11
C VAL A 185 34.34 -43.60 -58.51
N ARG A 186 33.94 -43.50 -59.77
CA ARG A 186 33.04 -42.43 -60.22
C ARG A 186 31.67 -42.46 -59.57
N SER A 187 31.08 -43.65 -59.44
CA SER A 187 29.81 -43.86 -58.75
C SER A 187 29.94 -43.46 -57.27
N LEU A 188 30.99 -43.88 -56.58
CA LEU A 188 31.28 -43.50 -55.20
C LEU A 188 31.46 -41.98 -55.01
N ALA A 189 32.20 -41.33 -55.93
CA ALA A 189 32.39 -39.90 -55.93
C ALA A 189 31.05 -39.14 -56.07
N ARG A 190 30.15 -39.57 -56.95
CA ARG A 190 28.82 -38.97 -57.08
C ARG A 190 27.98 -39.15 -55.82
N ARG A 191 27.92 -40.35 -55.22
CA ARG A 191 27.25 -40.59 -53.94
C ARG A 191 27.80 -39.75 -52.83
N SER A 192 29.14 -39.57 -52.76
CA SER A 192 29.80 -38.71 -51.77
C SER A 192 29.40 -37.25 -51.94
N ALA A 193 29.35 -36.74 -53.19
CA ALA A 193 28.89 -35.37 -53.46
C ALA A 193 27.39 -35.18 -53.10
N GLU A 194 26.53 -36.17 -53.36
CA GLU A 194 25.11 -36.11 -52.98
C GLU A 194 24.98 -36.07 -51.45
N ALA A 195 25.65 -36.93 -50.72
CA ALA A 195 25.67 -36.94 -49.26
C ALA A 195 26.22 -35.65 -48.65
N ALA A 196 27.28 -35.08 -49.22
CA ALA A 196 27.85 -33.80 -48.81
C ALA A 196 26.82 -32.66 -48.96
N ARG A 197 26.06 -32.61 -50.07
CA ARG A 197 25.02 -31.59 -50.27
C ARG A 197 23.87 -31.73 -49.29
N GLU A 198 23.44 -33.00 -48.98
CA GLU A 198 22.43 -33.26 -48.00
C GLU A 198 22.86 -32.79 -46.62
N ILE A 199 24.08 -33.13 -46.18
CA ILE A 199 24.63 -32.67 -44.89
C ILE A 199 24.74 -31.11 -44.88
N LYS A 200 25.19 -30.49 -45.97
CA LYS A 200 25.25 -29.04 -46.08
C LYS A 200 23.87 -28.37 -45.87
N SER A 201 22.84 -28.97 -46.44
CA SER A 201 21.46 -28.46 -46.23
C SER A 201 21.02 -28.63 -44.78
N LEU A 202 21.30 -29.75 -44.13
CA LEU A 202 20.97 -30.03 -42.72
C LEU A 202 21.72 -29.06 -41.79
N ILE A 203 22.99 -28.78 -42.06
CA ILE A 203 23.79 -27.84 -41.28
C ILE A 203 23.24 -26.41 -41.48
N GLY A 204 22.88 -26.00 -42.71
CA GLY A 204 22.23 -24.69 -42.95
C GLY A 204 20.96 -24.54 -42.13
N ALA A 205 20.05 -25.53 -42.18
CA ALA A 205 18.82 -25.50 -41.39
C ALA A 205 19.07 -25.52 -39.88
N SER A 206 20.17 -26.12 -39.43
CA SER A 206 20.57 -26.09 -38.01
C SER A 206 21.08 -24.73 -37.58
N VAL A 207 21.87 -24.03 -38.40
CA VAL A 207 22.32 -22.66 -38.17
C VAL A 207 21.12 -21.72 -38.04
N ASP A 208 20.17 -21.80 -38.95
CA ASP A 208 18.95 -20.98 -38.93
C ASP A 208 18.15 -21.17 -37.63
N LYS A 209 18.04 -22.42 -37.15
CA LYS A 209 17.36 -22.73 -35.88
C LYS A 209 18.13 -22.22 -34.68
N VAL A 210 19.45 -22.29 -34.68
CA VAL A 210 20.32 -21.76 -33.61
C VAL A 210 20.18 -20.24 -33.54
N ASP A 211 20.22 -19.57 -34.70
CA ASP A 211 20.05 -18.09 -34.77
C ASP A 211 18.67 -17.65 -34.26
N ALA A 212 17.61 -18.40 -34.61
CA ALA A 212 16.27 -18.13 -34.10
C ALA A 212 16.18 -18.38 -32.59
N GLY A 213 16.77 -19.48 -32.08
CA GLY A 213 16.86 -19.80 -30.66
C GLY A 213 17.62 -18.73 -29.87
N THR A 214 18.73 -18.26 -30.38
CA THR A 214 19.54 -17.19 -29.77
C THR A 214 18.72 -15.91 -29.57
N ARG A 215 17.95 -15.51 -30.55
CA ARG A 215 17.06 -14.33 -30.43
C ARG A 215 16.02 -14.48 -29.33
N LEU A 216 15.35 -15.63 -29.26
CA LEU A 216 14.34 -15.90 -28.21
C LEU A 216 14.97 -15.91 -26.80
N VAL A 217 16.16 -16.46 -26.68
CA VAL A 217 16.87 -16.51 -25.41
C VAL A 217 17.34 -15.11 -24.99
N GLN A 218 17.78 -14.27 -25.93
CA GLN A 218 18.13 -12.86 -25.65
C GLN A 218 16.90 -12.06 -25.19
N GLU A 219 15.73 -12.26 -25.81
CA GLU A 219 14.48 -11.62 -25.40
C GLU A 219 14.10 -12.05 -23.97
N ALA A 220 14.21 -13.34 -23.66
CA ALA A 220 14.00 -13.83 -22.30
C ALA A 220 14.96 -13.19 -21.29
N GLY A 221 16.23 -12.98 -21.65
CA GLY A 221 17.20 -12.28 -20.84
C GLY A 221 16.81 -10.82 -20.58
N GLY A 222 16.32 -10.13 -21.59
CA GLY A 222 15.77 -8.78 -21.46
C GLY A 222 14.62 -8.72 -20.47
N THR A 223 13.67 -9.65 -20.57
CA THR A 223 12.52 -9.76 -19.64
C THR A 223 13.00 -9.98 -18.19
N MET A 224 14.02 -10.80 -17.96
CA MET A 224 14.60 -10.97 -16.61
C MET A 224 15.19 -9.67 -16.08
N GLY A 225 15.84 -8.89 -16.93
CA GLY A 225 16.35 -7.55 -16.60
C GLY A 225 15.23 -6.58 -16.21
N GLU A 226 14.12 -6.57 -16.94
CA GLU A 226 12.93 -5.73 -16.64
C GLU A 226 12.29 -6.11 -15.30
N ILE A 227 12.21 -7.41 -14.98
CA ILE A 227 11.71 -7.88 -13.68
C ILE A 227 12.58 -7.32 -12.55
N VAL A 228 13.90 -7.42 -12.66
CA VAL A 228 14.83 -6.89 -11.66
C VAL A 228 14.67 -5.38 -11.49
N ALA A 229 14.57 -4.64 -12.58
CA ALA A 229 14.38 -3.19 -12.55
C ALA A 229 13.00 -2.79 -11.96
N SER A 230 11.96 -3.58 -12.19
CA SER A 230 10.62 -3.32 -11.64
C SER A 230 10.53 -3.55 -10.14
N VAL A 231 11.24 -4.54 -9.64
CA VAL A 231 11.30 -4.86 -8.19
C VAL A 231 12.13 -3.84 -7.41
N GLN A 232 13.08 -3.17 -8.04
CA GLN A 232 13.94 -2.15 -7.40
C GLN A 232 13.31 -0.75 -7.35
N ARG A 233 12.18 -0.52 -8.00
CA ARG A 233 11.38 0.73 -7.95
C ARG A 233 10.33 0.69 -6.86
#